data_897a446544acf44089b5846cc34298f0
#
_entry.id   897a446544acf44089b5846cc34298f0
#
_cell.length_a   1.000
_cell.length_b   1.000
_cell.length_c   1.000
_cell.angle_alpha   90.00
_cell.angle_beta   90.00
_cell.angle_gamma   90.00
#
_symmetry.space_group_name_H-M   'P 1'
#
loop_
_entity.id
_entity.type
_entity.pdbx_description
1 polymer ?
#
loop_
_entity_poly.entity_id
_entity_poly.type
_entity_poly.pdbx_seq_one_letter_code
_entity_poly.pdbx_strand_id
1 'polypeptide(L)'
;MSKGLKGARSEGHAAGQVPGGQLFALVASHRAAGLDFLARLGSGPRRITSSAVAGSADVSGAVVLSTCNRFEVYFELAAGSDPAAARDGVIALISSCSGVPECEINGSLDYLSGHDMTEHLFSVGAGLDSAVVGEREIAGQLRRALVAAQETGTAGGALIRLFQAASRASRDVGSMTKLGDAGRSMVSVALDLAAAKLGRGGTAGLSVVVIGTGAYAGSTLALLAAGHCSNVSVFSWSGRAGDFAEARGADALSPAELPAAIRNADVVIGCSGRGSRLGIDEFRRWRKGTQGRLVVVDLALSRDFEPETGKIPGIDLITLEDVRLASPREHSAVVQEATVLVRRAALRFEEERRARQMDYAIVALRGHMQQVLAGELERIRNQHACPATAEAVEFAVRRVVRQLMHVPTARARELAASGRHGDYTAALEALYSLTLEPADAIEAADHDVSRQETLPESGQEAGKERFAARAS
;
A
#
# COMPACT_ATOMS: atom_id res chain seq x y z
N MET A 1 23.37 -30.53 1.76
CA MET A 1 23.95 -29.95 2.99
C MET A 1 23.89 -28.43 2.84
N SER A 2 22.82 -27.82 3.32
CA SER A 2 22.67 -26.35 3.33
C SER A 2 22.44 -25.94 4.79
N LYS A 3 23.44 -25.27 5.37
CA LYS A 3 23.37 -24.74 6.72
C LYS A 3 22.65 -23.39 6.72
N GLY A 4 21.55 -23.32 7.48
CA GLY A 4 20.82 -22.11 7.74
C GLY A 4 21.67 -21.10 8.52
N LEU A 5 21.63 -19.86 8.07
CA LEU A 5 22.02 -18.68 8.85
C LEU A 5 20.87 -18.31 9.76
N LYS A 6 20.94 -18.74 11.01
CA LYS A 6 20.10 -18.23 12.09
C LYS A 6 20.60 -16.86 12.50
N GLY A 7 19.67 -15.91 12.57
CA GLY A 7 19.89 -14.51 12.87
C GLY A 7 20.67 -14.24 14.16
N ALA A 8 21.54 -13.27 14.08
CA ALA A 8 22.15 -12.62 15.21
C ALA A 8 21.09 -11.82 15.98
N ARG A 9 20.92 -12.15 17.25
CA ARG A 9 20.17 -11.33 18.21
C ARG A 9 20.96 -10.02 18.39
N SER A 10 20.38 -8.90 18.00
CA SER A 10 20.89 -7.58 18.36
C SER A 10 20.62 -7.36 19.84
N GLU A 11 21.69 -7.20 20.60
CA GLU A 11 21.69 -6.79 22.00
C GLU A 11 21.07 -5.40 22.16
N GLY A 12 20.34 -5.24 23.27
CA GLY A 12 19.54 -4.08 23.59
C GLY A 12 20.34 -2.77 23.56
N HIS A 13 19.90 -1.87 22.68
CA HIS A 13 20.20 -0.44 22.81
C HIS A 13 19.10 0.20 23.65
N ALA A 14 19.52 1.02 24.62
CA ALA A 14 18.65 1.81 25.47
C ALA A 14 17.57 2.54 24.65
N ALA A 15 16.32 2.45 25.12
CA ALA A 15 15.17 3.13 24.54
C ALA A 15 15.37 4.66 24.61
N GLY A 16 15.97 5.24 23.56
CA GLY A 16 15.90 6.64 23.27
C GLY A 16 14.56 6.92 22.58
N GLN A 17 13.83 7.93 23.02
CA GLN A 17 12.61 8.38 22.37
C GLN A 17 12.86 8.59 20.88
N VAL A 18 12.04 7.94 20.06
CA VAL A 18 12.21 7.91 18.63
C VAL A 18 11.50 9.12 18.01
N PRO A 19 12.16 9.93 17.16
CA PRO A 19 11.48 11.02 16.45
C PRO A 19 10.30 10.50 15.64
N GLY A 20 9.17 11.22 15.64
CA GLY A 20 8.02 10.91 14.79
C GLY A 20 8.40 10.76 13.31
N GLY A 21 7.62 9.99 12.54
CA GLY A 21 7.87 9.74 11.12
C GLY A 21 8.73 8.52 10.81
N GLN A 22 9.00 7.64 11.79
CA GLN A 22 9.59 6.34 11.51
C GLN A 22 8.57 5.39 10.89
N LEU A 23 8.97 4.78 9.77
CA LEU A 23 8.14 3.87 9.02
C LEU A 23 8.55 2.43 9.28
N PHE A 24 7.54 1.59 9.44
CA PHE A 24 7.67 0.16 9.66
C PHE A 24 6.69 -0.62 8.79
N ALA A 25 6.98 -1.88 8.57
CA ALA A 25 6.05 -2.78 7.92
C ALA A 25 6.00 -4.15 8.61
N LEU A 26 4.82 -4.72 8.66
CA LEU A 26 4.57 -6.13 8.92
C LEU A 26 4.17 -6.78 7.60
N VAL A 27 4.95 -7.76 7.15
CA VAL A 27 4.79 -8.35 5.82
C VAL A 27 4.66 -9.86 5.89
N ALA A 28 3.68 -10.39 5.19
CA ALA A 28 3.54 -11.81 4.89
C ALA A 28 3.31 -11.99 3.39
N SER A 29 4.09 -12.84 2.76
CA SER A 29 3.94 -13.18 1.36
C SER A 29 3.80 -14.69 1.17
N HIS A 30 3.31 -15.10 0.01
CA HIS A 30 3.20 -16.51 -0.38
C HIS A 30 4.51 -17.30 -0.33
N ARG A 31 5.66 -16.61 -0.22
CA ARG A 31 6.98 -17.24 -0.12
C ARG A 31 7.30 -17.70 1.29
N ALA A 32 6.83 -16.97 2.29
CA ALA A 32 7.11 -17.22 3.71
C ALA A 32 5.92 -17.84 4.43
N ALA A 33 4.71 -17.47 4.02
CA ALA A 33 3.45 -17.92 4.63
C ALA A 33 2.61 -18.72 3.62
N GLY A 34 1.90 -19.74 4.09
CA GLY A 34 0.97 -20.51 3.25
C GLY A 34 -0.20 -19.65 2.75
N LEU A 35 -0.72 -19.97 1.56
CA LEU A 35 -1.87 -19.24 0.99
C LEU A 35 -3.10 -19.29 1.91
N ASP A 36 -3.32 -20.40 2.63
CA ASP A 36 -4.41 -20.52 3.60
C ASP A 36 -4.27 -19.55 4.78
N PHE A 37 -3.05 -19.30 5.25
CA PHE A 37 -2.77 -18.28 6.28
C PHE A 37 -3.07 -16.88 5.76
N LEU A 38 -2.59 -16.53 4.56
CA LEU A 38 -2.89 -15.24 3.93
C LEU A 38 -4.39 -15.03 3.71
N ALA A 39 -5.10 -16.09 3.30
CA ALA A 39 -6.54 -16.07 3.15
C ALA A 39 -7.26 -15.80 4.49
N ARG A 40 -6.82 -16.41 5.59
CA ARG A 40 -7.38 -16.18 6.93
C ARG A 40 -7.19 -14.73 7.36
N LEU A 41 -6.03 -14.11 7.11
CA LEU A 41 -5.81 -12.69 7.38
C LEU A 41 -6.75 -11.78 6.57
N GLY A 42 -6.98 -12.11 5.28
CA GLY A 42 -7.82 -11.32 4.39
C GLY A 42 -9.33 -11.52 4.55
N SER A 43 -9.77 -12.67 5.07
CA SER A 43 -11.19 -13.09 5.17
C SER A 43 -11.72 -13.21 6.60
N GLY A 44 -11.02 -12.69 7.60
CA GLY A 44 -11.41 -12.72 9.01
C GLY A 44 -12.76 -12.06 9.30
N PRO A 45 -13.29 -12.21 10.53
CA PRO A 45 -14.60 -11.67 10.91
C PRO A 45 -14.73 -10.16 10.74
N ARG A 46 -13.61 -9.45 10.76
CA ARG A 46 -13.52 -8.02 10.45
C ARG A 46 -12.41 -7.78 9.44
N ARG A 47 -12.67 -6.91 8.48
CA ARG A 47 -11.64 -6.51 7.52
C ARG A 47 -10.61 -5.61 8.21
N ILE A 48 -9.34 -5.97 8.08
CA ILE A 48 -8.23 -5.11 8.52
C ILE A 48 -8.13 -3.95 7.54
N THR A 49 -8.28 -2.73 8.03
CA THR A 49 -8.25 -1.50 7.24
C THR A 49 -7.15 -0.57 7.73
N SER A 50 -6.72 0.34 6.89
CA SER A 50 -5.76 1.39 7.29
C SER A 50 -6.28 2.20 8.47
N SER A 51 -7.58 2.53 8.50
CA SER A 51 -8.21 3.26 9.62
C SER A 51 -8.18 2.47 10.93
N ALA A 52 -8.34 1.14 10.88
CA ALA A 52 -8.26 0.31 12.08
C ALA A 52 -6.83 0.32 12.64
N VAL A 53 -5.81 0.21 11.79
CA VAL A 53 -4.39 0.22 12.19
C VAL A 53 -3.98 1.60 12.71
N ALA A 54 -4.37 2.67 12.02
CA ALA A 54 -4.11 4.04 12.43
C ALA A 54 -4.83 4.45 13.73
N GLY A 55 -5.85 3.70 14.15
CA GLY A 55 -6.52 3.86 15.44
C GLY A 55 -5.76 3.26 16.63
N SER A 56 -4.63 2.58 16.41
CA SER A 56 -3.73 2.13 17.47
C SER A 56 -3.01 3.30 18.12
N ALA A 57 -2.86 3.27 19.46
CA ALA A 57 -2.32 4.41 20.22
C ALA A 57 -0.90 4.83 19.79
N ASP A 58 -0.09 3.87 19.34
CA ASP A 58 1.31 4.07 18.96
C ASP A 58 1.52 4.29 17.46
N VAL A 59 0.44 4.43 16.67
CA VAL A 59 0.47 4.56 15.21
C VAL A 59 -0.18 5.87 14.78
N SER A 60 0.56 6.72 14.07
CA SER A 60 0.05 7.99 13.52
C SER A 60 -0.54 7.85 12.12
N GLY A 61 -0.18 6.81 11.38
CA GLY A 61 -0.70 6.57 10.03
C GLY A 61 -0.46 5.14 9.57
N ALA A 62 -1.28 4.68 8.61
CA ALA A 62 -1.16 3.33 8.08
C ALA A 62 -1.65 3.20 6.64
N VAL A 63 -1.05 2.25 5.90
CA VAL A 63 -1.52 1.74 4.61
C VAL A 63 -1.54 0.22 4.65
N VAL A 64 -2.67 -0.41 4.36
CA VAL A 64 -2.81 -1.87 4.32
C VAL A 64 -2.88 -2.34 2.86
N LEU A 65 -1.97 -3.23 2.49
CA LEU A 65 -1.93 -3.91 1.20
C LEU A 65 -2.33 -5.38 1.41
N SER A 66 -3.53 -5.74 0.99
CA SER A 66 -4.03 -7.11 1.05
C SER A 66 -4.41 -7.57 -0.35
N THR A 67 -3.74 -8.62 -0.83
CA THR A 67 -3.91 -9.20 -2.16
C THR A 67 -4.01 -10.72 -2.08
N CYS A 68 -4.09 -11.40 -3.21
CA CYS A 68 -4.10 -12.87 -3.25
C CYS A 68 -2.79 -13.53 -2.79
N ASN A 69 -1.67 -12.83 -2.82
CA ASN A 69 -0.35 -13.42 -2.57
C ASN A 69 0.40 -12.78 -1.41
N ARG A 70 -0.18 -11.75 -0.76
CA ARG A 70 0.45 -11.02 0.32
C ARG A 70 -0.54 -10.30 1.21
N PHE A 71 -0.14 -10.16 2.46
CA PHE A 71 -0.76 -9.27 3.43
C PHE A 71 0.33 -8.42 4.06
N GLU A 72 0.25 -7.11 3.89
CA GLU A 72 1.27 -6.18 4.35
C GLU A 72 0.62 -4.97 5.01
N VAL A 73 1.15 -4.54 6.14
CA VAL A 73 0.72 -3.35 6.86
C VAL A 73 1.93 -2.44 6.99
N TYR A 74 1.88 -1.29 6.32
CA TYR A 74 2.86 -0.22 6.46
C TYR A 74 2.30 0.80 7.42
N PHE A 75 3.07 1.18 8.43
CA PHE A 75 2.61 2.14 9.43
C PHE A 75 3.71 3.11 9.85
N GLU A 76 3.26 4.28 10.27
CA GLU A 76 4.08 5.35 10.79
C GLU A 76 3.92 5.40 12.31
N LEU A 77 5.05 5.47 13.02
CA LEU A 77 5.07 5.51 14.48
C LEU A 77 4.61 6.88 14.98
N ALA A 78 3.75 6.91 15.97
CA ALA A 78 3.41 8.14 16.67
C ALA A 78 4.63 8.70 17.43
N ALA A 79 4.70 10.03 17.57
CA ALA A 79 5.82 10.67 18.24
C ALA A 79 5.95 10.20 19.69
N GLY A 80 7.15 9.78 20.08
CA GLY A 80 7.44 9.31 21.43
C GLY A 80 7.00 7.87 21.75
N SER A 81 6.40 7.15 20.79
CA SER A 81 6.01 5.76 20.97
C SER A 81 7.18 4.78 20.83
N ASP A 82 7.08 3.66 21.53
CA ASP A 82 8.02 2.55 21.40
C ASP A 82 7.71 1.68 20.17
N PRO A 83 8.69 1.43 19.28
CA PRO A 83 8.49 0.57 18.12
C PRO A 83 8.00 -0.85 18.44
N ALA A 84 8.42 -1.41 19.57
CA ALA A 84 8.00 -2.74 19.99
C ALA A 84 6.52 -2.72 20.44
N ALA A 85 6.10 -1.71 21.19
CA ALA A 85 4.71 -1.53 21.61
C ALA A 85 3.78 -1.32 20.40
N ALA A 86 4.19 -0.47 19.44
CA ALA A 86 3.44 -0.24 18.22
C ALA A 86 3.28 -1.53 17.38
N ARG A 87 4.37 -2.29 17.21
CA ARG A 87 4.33 -3.60 16.53
C ARG A 87 3.35 -4.56 17.20
N ASP A 88 3.45 -4.71 18.52
CA ASP A 88 2.63 -5.65 19.27
C ASP A 88 1.15 -5.22 19.26
N GLY A 89 0.88 -3.90 19.33
CA GLY A 89 -0.46 -3.34 19.16
C GLY A 89 -1.07 -3.63 17.79
N VAL A 90 -0.29 -3.49 16.72
CA VAL A 90 -0.75 -3.82 15.35
C VAL A 90 -1.00 -5.33 15.21
N ILE A 91 -0.15 -6.18 15.79
CA ILE A 91 -0.33 -7.65 15.79
C ILE A 91 -1.61 -8.04 16.53
N ALA A 92 -1.85 -7.48 17.71
CA ALA A 92 -3.07 -7.70 18.49
C ALA A 92 -4.33 -7.29 17.69
N LEU A 93 -4.26 -6.15 16.98
CA LEU A 93 -5.33 -5.71 16.08
C LEU A 93 -5.56 -6.71 14.93
N ILE A 94 -4.50 -7.14 14.25
CA ILE A 94 -4.59 -8.14 13.18
C ILE A 94 -5.25 -9.42 13.71
N SER A 95 -4.82 -9.89 14.90
CA SER A 95 -5.40 -11.07 15.58
C SER A 95 -6.89 -10.90 15.84
N SER A 96 -7.28 -9.77 16.43
CA SER A 96 -8.70 -9.49 16.76
C SER A 96 -9.60 -9.40 15.52
N CYS A 97 -9.07 -8.88 14.42
CA CYS A 97 -9.82 -8.74 13.15
C CYS A 97 -9.89 -10.05 12.36
N SER A 98 -8.78 -10.80 12.29
CA SER A 98 -8.68 -12.03 11.49
C SER A 98 -9.13 -13.28 12.21
N GLY A 99 -9.11 -13.28 13.55
CA GLY A 99 -9.30 -14.48 14.38
C GLY A 99 -8.09 -15.42 14.38
N VAL A 100 -6.95 -14.98 13.83
CA VAL A 100 -5.69 -15.73 13.86
C VAL A 100 -4.96 -15.45 15.17
N PRO A 101 -4.45 -16.46 15.90
CA PRO A 101 -3.72 -16.25 17.16
C PRO A 101 -2.46 -15.39 16.97
N GLU A 102 -2.16 -14.49 17.91
CA GLU A 102 -0.99 -13.61 17.86
C GLU A 102 0.33 -14.37 17.70
N CYS A 103 0.46 -15.53 18.34
CA CYS A 103 1.68 -16.35 18.23
C CYS A 103 1.90 -16.87 16.80
N GLU A 104 0.83 -17.19 16.07
CA GLU A 104 0.89 -17.60 14.67
C GLU A 104 1.23 -16.41 13.77
N ILE A 105 0.66 -15.22 14.04
CA ILE A 105 0.95 -13.97 13.32
C ILE A 105 2.42 -13.60 13.52
N ASN A 106 2.90 -13.57 14.75
CA ASN A 106 4.31 -13.26 15.08
C ASN A 106 5.31 -14.23 14.42
N GLY A 107 4.93 -15.48 14.23
CA GLY A 107 5.76 -16.50 13.58
C GLY A 107 5.74 -16.42 12.04
N SER A 108 4.79 -15.69 11.47
CA SER A 108 4.50 -15.70 10.03
C SER A 108 4.66 -14.34 9.33
N LEU A 109 4.73 -13.24 10.09
CA LEU A 109 4.97 -11.90 9.55
C LEU A 109 6.40 -11.46 9.84
N ASP A 110 7.09 -11.00 8.80
CA ASP A 110 8.38 -10.32 8.94
C ASP A 110 8.16 -8.85 9.35
N TYR A 111 8.97 -8.36 10.28
CA TYR A 111 8.99 -6.96 10.70
C TYR A 111 10.13 -6.24 10.00
N LEU A 112 9.81 -5.28 9.15
CA LEU A 112 10.76 -4.53 8.36
C LEU A 112 10.78 -3.06 8.74
N SER A 113 11.96 -2.43 8.65
CA SER A 113 12.15 -1.00 8.87
C SER A 113 13.28 -0.44 7.99
N GLY A 114 13.33 0.88 7.85
CA GLY A 114 14.40 1.58 7.14
C GLY A 114 14.59 1.07 5.71
N HIS A 115 15.84 0.82 5.33
CA HIS A 115 16.20 0.41 3.97
C HIS A 115 15.51 -0.90 3.53
N ASP A 116 15.46 -1.90 4.41
CA ASP A 116 14.89 -3.22 4.09
C ASP A 116 13.39 -3.11 3.78
N MET A 117 12.65 -2.29 4.54
CA MET A 117 11.25 -2.01 4.26
C MET A 117 11.08 -1.29 2.91
N THR A 118 11.92 -0.30 2.64
CA THR A 118 11.86 0.48 1.40
C THR A 118 12.19 -0.39 0.19
N GLU A 119 13.27 -1.19 0.26
CA GLU A 119 13.63 -2.14 -0.81
C GLU A 119 12.54 -3.18 -1.04
N HIS A 120 11.94 -3.69 0.05
CA HIS A 120 10.82 -4.62 -0.04
C HIS A 120 9.64 -4.01 -0.79
N LEU A 121 9.13 -2.85 -0.36
CA LEU A 121 7.98 -2.21 -1.02
C LEU A 121 8.25 -1.89 -2.50
N PHE A 122 9.48 -1.46 -2.82
CA PHE A 122 9.87 -1.16 -4.19
C PHE A 122 9.96 -2.43 -5.05
N SER A 123 10.46 -3.53 -4.48
CA SER A 123 10.49 -4.85 -5.11
C SER A 123 9.08 -5.37 -5.37
N VAL A 124 8.18 -5.20 -4.39
CA VAL A 124 6.76 -5.51 -4.54
C VAL A 124 6.14 -4.68 -5.68
N GLY A 125 6.33 -3.37 -5.65
CA GLY A 125 5.79 -2.46 -6.67
C GLY A 125 6.31 -2.74 -8.08
N ALA A 126 7.55 -3.18 -8.21
CA ALA A 126 8.16 -3.59 -9.47
C ALA A 126 7.77 -5.01 -9.92
N GLY A 127 7.01 -5.76 -9.11
CA GLY A 127 6.62 -7.14 -9.40
C GLY A 127 7.74 -8.18 -9.23
N LEU A 128 8.88 -7.81 -8.63
CA LEU A 128 10.00 -8.72 -8.38
C LEU A 128 9.69 -9.75 -7.29
N ASP A 129 8.81 -9.38 -6.37
CA ASP A 129 8.34 -10.26 -5.29
C ASP A 129 6.94 -10.83 -5.56
N SER A 130 6.46 -10.79 -6.79
CA SER A 130 5.19 -11.39 -7.19
C SER A 130 5.32 -12.90 -7.43
N ALA A 131 4.21 -13.63 -7.38
CA ALA A 131 4.16 -15.05 -7.71
C ALA A 131 4.55 -15.31 -9.17
N VAL A 132 4.18 -14.39 -10.05
CA VAL A 132 4.69 -14.25 -11.42
C VAL A 132 5.53 -12.99 -11.47
N VAL A 133 6.84 -13.15 -11.64
CA VAL A 133 7.77 -12.01 -11.67
C VAL A 133 7.42 -11.09 -12.84
N GLY A 134 7.39 -9.77 -12.57
CA GLY A 134 7.00 -8.77 -13.58
C GLY A 134 5.48 -8.53 -13.69
N GLU A 135 4.67 -9.10 -12.80
CA GLU A 135 3.22 -8.87 -12.77
C GLU A 135 2.88 -7.39 -12.57
N ARG A 136 2.22 -6.79 -13.56
CA ARG A 136 1.87 -5.35 -13.53
C ARG A 136 0.71 -5.02 -12.61
N GLU A 137 -0.08 -6.01 -12.21
CA GLU A 137 -1.29 -5.79 -11.40
C GLU A 137 -0.95 -5.29 -10.00
N ILE A 138 0.18 -5.70 -9.43
CA ILE A 138 0.62 -5.30 -8.09
C ILE A 138 0.85 -3.78 -7.98
N ALA A 139 1.38 -3.14 -9.03
CA ALA A 139 1.54 -1.68 -9.04
C ALA A 139 0.20 -0.95 -8.95
N GLY A 140 -0.84 -1.49 -9.61
CA GLY A 140 -2.21 -1.01 -9.50
C GLY A 140 -2.81 -1.22 -8.11
N GLN A 141 -2.52 -2.37 -7.47
CA GLN A 141 -2.98 -2.68 -6.11
C GLN A 141 -2.34 -1.75 -5.08
N LEU A 142 -1.04 -1.48 -5.20
CA LEU A 142 -0.31 -0.52 -4.36
C LEU A 142 -0.93 0.88 -4.44
N ARG A 143 -1.21 1.35 -5.66
CA ARG A 143 -1.84 2.65 -5.85
C ARG A 143 -3.24 2.71 -5.24
N ARG A 144 -4.05 1.66 -5.39
CA ARG A 144 -5.39 1.58 -4.76
C ARG A 144 -5.31 1.58 -3.24
N ALA A 145 -4.34 0.87 -2.65
CA ALA A 145 -4.12 0.87 -1.21
C ALA A 145 -3.78 2.26 -0.67
N LEU A 146 -2.88 2.98 -1.37
CA LEU A 146 -2.55 4.37 -1.00
C LEU A 146 -3.75 5.30 -1.13
N VAL A 147 -4.50 5.25 -2.24
CA VAL A 147 -5.68 6.10 -2.45
C VAL A 147 -6.71 5.86 -1.34
N ALA A 148 -7.01 4.60 -1.01
CA ALA A 148 -7.94 4.27 0.07
C ALA A 148 -7.48 4.80 1.44
N ALA A 149 -6.17 4.78 1.72
CA ALA A 149 -5.63 5.35 2.94
C ALA A 149 -5.65 6.89 2.95
N GLN A 150 -5.48 7.54 1.79
CA GLN A 150 -5.62 9.00 1.66
C GLN A 150 -7.08 9.45 1.83
N GLU A 151 -8.04 8.73 1.23
CA GLU A 151 -9.48 9.01 1.37
C GLU A 151 -9.96 8.91 2.83
N THR A 152 -9.34 8.04 3.62
CA THR A 152 -9.64 7.87 5.06
C THR A 152 -8.75 8.74 5.96
N GLY A 153 -7.84 9.54 5.40
CA GLY A 153 -6.92 10.38 6.17
C GLY A 153 -5.88 9.63 6.98
N THR A 154 -5.63 8.36 6.67
CA THR A 154 -4.69 7.51 7.42
C THR A 154 -3.29 7.45 6.81
N ALA A 155 -3.08 7.99 5.62
CA ALA A 155 -1.76 8.09 5.00
C ALA A 155 -1.14 9.46 5.28
N GLY A 156 -0.20 9.54 6.21
CA GLY A 156 0.64 10.72 6.43
C GLY A 156 1.63 10.96 5.28
N GLY A 157 2.25 12.13 5.25
CA GLY A 157 3.14 12.52 4.16
C GLY A 157 4.32 11.58 3.95
N ALA A 158 4.84 10.95 5.02
CA ALA A 158 5.93 9.99 4.91
C ALA A 158 5.50 8.71 4.16
N LEU A 159 4.32 8.17 4.47
CA LEU A 159 3.72 7.02 3.77
C LEU A 159 3.37 7.37 2.32
N ILE A 160 2.79 8.54 2.08
CA ILE A 160 2.48 9.02 0.71
C ILE A 160 3.75 9.07 -0.13
N ARG A 161 4.82 9.67 0.37
CA ARG A 161 6.12 9.76 -0.33
C ARG A 161 6.72 8.39 -0.61
N LEU A 162 6.66 7.47 0.36
CA LEU A 162 7.16 6.10 0.22
C LEU A 162 6.44 5.36 -0.92
N PHE A 163 5.11 5.35 -0.91
CA PHE A 163 4.31 4.66 -1.92
C PHE A 163 4.40 5.31 -3.31
N GLN A 164 4.50 6.63 -3.36
CA GLN A 164 4.75 7.35 -4.62
C GLN A 164 6.14 7.04 -5.19
N ALA A 165 7.16 6.94 -4.34
CA ALA A 165 8.51 6.54 -4.75
C ALA A 165 8.53 5.10 -5.25
N ALA A 166 7.86 4.16 -4.57
CA ALA A 166 7.67 2.79 -5.04
C ALA A 166 6.99 2.74 -6.42
N SER A 167 5.96 3.58 -6.63
CA SER A 167 5.27 3.69 -7.92
C SER A 167 6.17 4.27 -9.02
N ARG A 168 7.09 5.19 -8.69
CA ARG A 168 8.10 5.68 -9.65
C ARG A 168 9.11 4.59 -9.99
N ALA A 169 9.68 3.92 -8.98
CA ALA A 169 10.62 2.82 -9.17
C ALA A 169 10.03 1.70 -10.05
N SER A 170 8.75 1.35 -9.83
CA SER A 170 8.02 0.39 -10.66
C SER A 170 7.97 0.79 -12.13
N ARG A 171 7.67 2.08 -12.43
CA ARG A 171 7.65 2.58 -13.81
C ARG A 171 9.04 2.59 -14.44
N ASP A 172 10.06 2.97 -13.67
CA ASP A 172 11.46 3.00 -14.14
C ASP A 172 11.92 1.59 -14.49
N VAL A 173 11.67 0.60 -13.64
CA VAL A 173 11.94 -0.82 -13.93
C VAL A 173 11.18 -1.28 -15.17
N GLY A 174 9.88 -0.97 -15.28
CA GLY A 174 9.07 -1.35 -16.43
C GLY A 174 9.49 -0.73 -17.75
N SER A 175 10.11 0.48 -17.75
CA SER A 175 10.60 1.18 -18.93
C SER A 175 12.04 0.86 -19.28
N MET A 176 12.89 0.57 -18.29
CA MET A 176 14.32 0.36 -18.46
C MET A 176 14.72 -1.10 -18.64
N THR A 177 13.81 -2.04 -18.29
CA THR A 177 14.05 -3.47 -18.39
C THR A 177 12.96 -4.16 -19.20
N LYS A 178 13.26 -5.33 -19.75
CA LYS A 178 12.24 -6.18 -20.41
C LYS A 178 11.29 -6.88 -19.43
N LEU A 179 11.42 -6.62 -18.13
CA LEU A 179 10.53 -7.17 -17.11
C LEU A 179 9.08 -6.73 -17.34
N GLY A 180 8.87 -5.49 -17.83
CA GLY A 180 7.55 -4.97 -18.18
C GLY A 180 6.90 -5.64 -19.41
N ASP A 181 7.68 -6.17 -20.34
CA ASP A 181 7.18 -6.86 -21.53
C ASP A 181 6.95 -8.36 -21.28
N ALA A 182 7.68 -8.94 -20.34
CA ALA A 182 7.59 -10.35 -19.96
C ALA A 182 6.44 -10.64 -18.97
N GLY A 183 5.85 -9.60 -18.37
CA GLY A 183 4.87 -9.69 -17.28
C GLY A 183 3.55 -10.33 -17.71
N ARG A 184 3.54 -11.65 -17.80
CA ARG A 184 2.28 -12.41 -17.84
C ARG A 184 1.59 -12.30 -16.48
N SER A 185 0.34 -11.86 -16.48
CA SER A 185 -0.44 -11.87 -15.24
C SER A 185 -0.73 -13.30 -14.79
N MET A 186 -0.96 -13.52 -13.50
CA MET A 186 -1.44 -14.81 -12.96
C MET A 186 -2.64 -15.31 -13.76
N VAL A 187 -3.53 -14.40 -14.14
CA VAL A 187 -4.70 -14.72 -14.95
C VAL A 187 -4.30 -15.23 -16.34
N SER A 188 -3.30 -14.59 -16.99
CA SER A 188 -2.82 -15.05 -18.30
C SER A 188 -2.27 -16.48 -18.23
N VAL A 189 -1.44 -16.77 -17.22
CA VAL A 189 -0.90 -18.12 -17.01
C VAL A 189 -2.02 -19.13 -16.73
N ALA A 190 -3.01 -18.75 -15.93
CA ALA A 190 -4.16 -19.59 -15.62
C ALA A 190 -5.00 -19.89 -16.86
N LEU A 191 -5.24 -18.91 -17.73
CA LEU A 191 -5.95 -19.08 -18.99
C LEU A 191 -5.18 -19.98 -19.98
N ASP A 192 -3.85 -19.79 -20.07
CA ASP A 192 -2.98 -20.64 -20.89
C ASP A 192 -3.03 -22.12 -20.43
N LEU A 193 -2.97 -22.34 -19.10
CA LEU A 193 -3.11 -23.67 -18.51
C LEU A 193 -4.49 -24.28 -18.79
N ALA A 194 -5.57 -23.49 -18.66
CA ALA A 194 -6.92 -23.96 -18.93
C ALA A 194 -7.09 -24.37 -20.41
N ALA A 195 -6.61 -23.50 -21.31
CA ALA A 195 -6.63 -23.80 -22.75
C ALA A 195 -5.82 -25.08 -23.08
N ALA A 196 -4.63 -25.25 -22.50
CA ALA A 196 -3.80 -26.43 -22.68
C ALA A 196 -4.48 -27.70 -22.18
N LYS A 197 -5.17 -27.68 -21.02
CA LYS A 197 -5.95 -28.80 -20.49
C LYS A 197 -7.09 -29.22 -21.43
N LEU A 198 -7.67 -28.27 -22.15
CA LEU A 198 -8.71 -28.47 -23.15
C LEU A 198 -8.14 -28.86 -24.53
N GLY A 199 -6.82 -28.93 -24.70
CA GLY A 199 -6.17 -29.17 -26.00
C GLY A 199 -6.34 -28.01 -26.98
N ARG A 200 -6.50 -26.78 -26.49
CA ARG A 200 -6.67 -25.56 -27.29
C ARG A 200 -5.41 -24.70 -27.25
N GLY A 201 -5.15 -23.96 -28.32
CA GLY A 201 -4.03 -23.02 -28.40
C GLY A 201 -4.32 -21.64 -27.80
N GLY A 202 -5.51 -21.43 -27.24
CA GLY A 202 -5.96 -20.17 -26.64
C GLY A 202 -7.42 -20.22 -26.19
N THR A 203 -7.98 -19.06 -25.85
CA THR A 203 -9.33 -18.95 -25.27
C THR A 203 -10.43 -18.71 -26.31
N ALA A 204 -10.09 -18.52 -27.58
CA ALA A 204 -11.05 -18.27 -28.64
C ALA A 204 -12.07 -19.41 -28.78
N GLY A 205 -13.36 -19.05 -28.80
CA GLY A 205 -14.45 -20.01 -28.95
C GLY A 205 -14.74 -20.88 -27.71
N LEU A 206 -14.09 -20.63 -26.58
CA LEU A 206 -14.45 -21.23 -25.30
C LEU A 206 -15.69 -20.58 -24.70
N SER A 207 -16.48 -21.39 -23.95
CA SER A 207 -17.56 -20.91 -23.10
C SER A 207 -17.03 -20.77 -21.68
N VAL A 208 -16.99 -19.54 -21.15
CA VAL A 208 -16.34 -19.21 -19.88
C VAL A 208 -17.33 -18.60 -18.89
N VAL A 209 -17.38 -19.13 -17.67
CA VAL A 209 -18.13 -18.56 -16.55
C VAL A 209 -17.15 -17.99 -15.54
N VAL A 210 -17.25 -16.69 -15.24
CA VAL A 210 -16.44 -15.99 -14.23
C VAL A 210 -17.30 -15.76 -12.99
N ILE A 211 -16.82 -16.25 -11.84
CA ILE A 211 -17.50 -16.07 -10.55
C ILE A 211 -16.78 -15.00 -9.76
N GLY A 212 -17.44 -13.86 -9.55
CA GLY A 212 -16.90 -12.69 -8.85
C GLY A 212 -16.89 -11.44 -9.70
N THR A 213 -16.76 -10.27 -9.02
CA THR A 213 -16.75 -8.93 -9.62
C THR A 213 -15.60 -8.08 -9.06
N GLY A 214 -14.53 -8.72 -8.59
CA GLY A 214 -13.32 -8.08 -8.06
C GLY A 214 -12.31 -7.73 -9.15
N ALA A 215 -11.12 -7.28 -8.73
CA ALA A 215 -10.04 -6.88 -9.63
C ALA A 215 -9.61 -8.04 -10.56
N TYR A 216 -9.47 -9.26 -10.02
CA TYR A 216 -9.14 -10.43 -10.83
C TYR A 216 -10.20 -10.76 -11.88
N ALA A 217 -11.49 -10.64 -11.55
CA ALA A 217 -12.56 -10.83 -12.53
C ALA A 217 -12.45 -9.79 -13.67
N GLY A 218 -12.11 -8.53 -13.33
CA GLY A 218 -11.88 -7.48 -14.34
C GLY A 218 -10.71 -7.81 -15.26
N SER A 219 -9.57 -8.24 -14.72
CA SER A 219 -8.40 -8.66 -15.50
C SER A 219 -8.70 -9.89 -16.35
N THR A 220 -9.48 -10.84 -15.81
CA THR A 220 -9.91 -12.05 -16.54
C THR A 220 -10.74 -11.69 -17.76
N LEU A 221 -11.75 -10.80 -17.61
CA LEU A 221 -12.58 -10.38 -18.73
C LEU A 221 -11.78 -9.64 -19.81
N ALA A 222 -10.85 -8.76 -19.39
CA ALA A 222 -9.97 -8.07 -20.34
C ALA A 222 -9.09 -9.02 -21.15
N LEU A 223 -8.52 -10.04 -20.52
CA LEU A 223 -7.69 -11.04 -21.19
C LEU A 223 -8.52 -11.98 -22.08
N LEU A 224 -9.72 -12.37 -21.65
CA LEU A 224 -10.64 -13.17 -22.46
C LEU A 224 -11.06 -12.41 -23.73
N ALA A 225 -11.38 -11.11 -23.61
CA ALA A 225 -11.69 -10.25 -24.73
C ALA A 225 -10.50 -10.12 -25.70
N ALA A 226 -9.27 -9.91 -25.18
CA ALA A 226 -8.06 -9.87 -25.98
C ALA A 226 -7.77 -11.24 -26.66
N GLY A 227 -8.16 -12.35 -26.06
CA GLY A 227 -8.08 -13.72 -26.61
C GLY A 227 -9.26 -14.08 -27.52
N HIS A 228 -10.09 -13.11 -27.93
CA HIS A 228 -11.28 -13.31 -28.78
C HIS A 228 -12.27 -14.35 -28.25
N CYS A 229 -12.41 -14.45 -26.90
CA CYS A 229 -13.43 -15.26 -26.27
C CYS A 229 -14.74 -14.44 -26.21
N SER A 230 -15.74 -14.83 -26.98
CA SER A 230 -17.01 -14.08 -27.10
C SER A 230 -18.13 -14.63 -26.22
N ASN A 231 -17.99 -15.85 -25.70
CA ASN A 231 -19.02 -16.48 -24.86
C ASN A 231 -18.58 -16.47 -23.39
N VAL A 232 -18.75 -15.31 -22.74
CA VAL A 232 -18.30 -15.06 -21.36
C VAL A 232 -19.48 -14.60 -20.52
N SER A 233 -19.74 -15.33 -19.45
CA SER A 233 -20.78 -14.98 -18.47
C SER A 233 -20.18 -14.71 -17.10
N VAL A 234 -20.78 -13.76 -16.36
CA VAL A 234 -20.34 -13.36 -15.02
C VAL A 234 -21.42 -13.65 -14.00
N PHE A 235 -21.03 -14.28 -12.91
CA PHE A 235 -21.91 -14.49 -11.75
C PHE A 235 -21.34 -13.78 -10.50
N SER A 236 -22.23 -13.25 -9.66
CA SER A 236 -21.82 -12.63 -8.39
C SER A 236 -22.82 -12.94 -7.27
N TRP A 237 -22.35 -13.53 -6.19
CA TRP A 237 -23.13 -13.80 -4.98
C TRP A 237 -23.72 -12.51 -4.35
N SER A 238 -23.14 -11.34 -4.62
CA SER A 238 -23.60 -10.04 -4.11
C SER A 238 -24.57 -9.32 -5.04
N GLY A 239 -25.01 -9.93 -6.13
CA GLY A 239 -25.94 -9.33 -7.10
C GLY A 239 -25.32 -8.26 -8.02
N ARG A 240 -23.99 -8.04 -7.98
CA ARG A 240 -23.31 -6.99 -8.76
C ARG A 240 -22.87 -7.44 -10.16
N ALA A 241 -23.36 -8.58 -10.65
CA ALA A 241 -22.95 -9.10 -11.93
C ALA A 241 -23.42 -8.24 -13.11
N GLY A 242 -24.65 -7.63 -13.03
CA GLY A 242 -25.24 -6.83 -14.09
C GLY A 242 -24.35 -5.70 -14.57
N ASP A 243 -24.19 -4.67 -13.75
CA ASP A 243 -23.37 -3.48 -14.07
C ASP A 243 -21.93 -3.84 -14.41
N PHE A 244 -21.38 -4.86 -13.73
CA PHE A 244 -20.00 -5.28 -13.94
C PHE A 244 -19.78 -5.95 -15.30
N ALA A 245 -20.70 -6.80 -15.75
CA ALA A 245 -20.65 -7.52 -17.00
C ALA A 245 -20.96 -6.61 -18.18
N GLU A 246 -22.00 -5.78 -18.09
CA GLU A 246 -22.40 -4.82 -19.12
C GLU A 246 -21.24 -3.89 -19.50
N ALA A 247 -20.57 -3.32 -18.51
CA ALA A 247 -19.42 -2.44 -18.74
C ALA A 247 -18.21 -3.12 -19.45
N ARG A 248 -18.25 -4.46 -19.62
CA ARG A 248 -17.13 -5.27 -20.16
C ARG A 248 -17.54 -6.20 -21.30
N GLY A 249 -18.75 -6.07 -21.80
CA GLY A 249 -19.26 -6.86 -22.92
C GLY A 249 -19.40 -8.37 -22.60
N ALA A 250 -19.79 -8.69 -21.36
CA ALA A 250 -20.09 -10.06 -20.92
C ALA A 250 -21.54 -10.18 -20.47
N ASP A 251 -22.07 -11.41 -20.38
CA ASP A 251 -23.42 -11.67 -19.94
C ASP A 251 -23.50 -11.82 -18.42
N ALA A 252 -24.48 -11.22 -17.76
CA ALA A 252 -24.70 -11.39 -16.34
C ALA A 252 -25.59 -12.61 -16.08
N LEU A 253 -25.19 -13.47 -15.13
CA LEU A 253 -25.99 -14.62 -14.71
C LEU A 253 -26.74 -14.36 -13.41
N SER A 254 -28.01 -14.76 -13.40
CA SER A 254 -28.79 -14.91 -12.17
C SER A 254 -28.44 -16.23 -11.45
N PRO A 255 -28.78 -16.38 -10.16
CA PRO A 255 -28.59 -17.64 -9.44
C PRO A 255 -29.31 -18.84 -10.08
N ALA A 256 -30.44 -18.62 -10.75
CA ALA A 256 -31.18 -19.67 -11.43
C ALA A 256 -30.50 -20.15 -12.72
N GLU A 257 -29.73 -19.31 -13.40
CA GLU A 257 -29.04 -19.59 -14.65
C GLU A 257 -27.66 -20.24 -14.43
N LEU A 258 -27.05 -20.04 -13.25
CA LEU A 258 -25.70 -20.53 -12.93
C LEU A 258 -25.53 -22.05 -13.17
N PRO A 259 -26.48 -22.93 -12.75
CA PRO A 259 -26.36 -24.38 -13.01
C PRO A 259 -26.27 -24.70 -14.50
N ALA A 260 -27.08 -24.08 -15.34
CA ALA A 260 -27.10 -24.30 -16.78
C ALA A 260 -25.83 -23.73 -17.44
N ALA A 261 -25.35 -22.59 -17.01
CA ALA A 261 -24.12 -21.98 -17.49
C ALA A 261 -22.91 -22.86 -17.17
N ILE A 262 -22.76 -23.39 -15.95
CA ILE A 262 -21.66 -24.29 -15.55
C ILE A 262 -21.76 -25.62 -16.28
N ARG A 263 -22.97 -26.10 -16.55
CA ARG A 263 -23.18 -27.35 -17.32
C ARG A 263 -22.58 -27.26 -18.73
N ASN A 264 -22.71 -26.09 -19.36
CA ASN A 264 -22.31 -25.86 -20.74
C ASN A 264 -20.95 -25.22 -20.89
N ALA A 265 -20.30 -24.82 -19.76
CA ALA A 265 -19.01 -24.16 -19.77
C ALA A 265 -17.86 -25.15 -20.12
N ASP A 266 -16.87 -24.64 -20.83
CA ASP A 266 -15.54 -25.23 -20.99
C ASP A 266 -14.63 -24.87 -19.82
N VAL A 267 -14.76 -23.61 -19.31
CA VAL A 267 -13.96 -23.08 -18.20
C VAL A 267 -14.85 -22.35 -17.20
N VAL A 268 -14.61 -22.62 -15.90
CA VAL A 268 -15.20 -21.85 -14.79
C VAL A 268 -14.07 -21.22 -13.99
N ILE A 269 -14.10 -19.90 -13.76
CA ILE A 269 -13.03 -19.17 -13.08
C ILE A 269 -13.56 -18.52 -11.82
N GLY A 270 -13.05 -18.93 -10.66
CA GLY A 270 -13.36 -18.35 -9.36
C GLY A 270 -12.45 -17.17 -9.05
N CYS A 271 -13.06 -15.99 -8.82
CA CYS A 271 -12.41 -14.73 -8.50
C CYS A 271 -13.11 -13.98 -7.34
N SER A 272 -14.03 -14.64 -6.60
CA SER A 272 -14.89 -13.94 -5.65
C SER A 272 -14.22 -13.70 -4.31
N GLY A 273 -13.45 -14.65 -3.82
CA GLY A 273 -12.72 -14.57 -2.56
C GLY A 273 -13.62 -14.35 -1.33
N ARG A 274 -14.89 -14.68 -1.39
CA ARG A 274 -15.87 -14.43 -0.31
C ARG A 274 -16.20 -15.63 0.56
N GLY A 275 -15.50 -16.75 0.38
CA GLY A 275 -15.71 -17.96 1.19
C GLY A 275 -17.01 -18.73 0.89
N SER A 276 -17.85 -18.26 -0.03
CA SER A 276 -19.00 -19.03 -0.53
C SER A 276 -18.49 -20.00 -1.57
N ARG A 277 -18.20 -21.23 -1.16
CA ARG A 277 -17.63 -22.27 -2.00
C ARG A 277 -18.72 -23.02 -2.77
N LEU A 278 -18.49 -23.24 -4.04
CA LEU A 278 -19.21 -24.25 -4.78
C LEU A 278 -18.61 -25.62 -4.45
N GLY A 279 -19.43 -26.47 -3.91
CA GLY A 279 -19.02 -27.79 -3.45
C GLY A 279 -19.06 -28.85 -4.52
N ILE A 280 -18.53 -30.02 -4.20
CA ILE A 280 -18.49 -31.18 -5.06
C ILE A 280 -19.91 -31.64 -5.47
N ASP A 281 -20.91 -31.50 -4.59
CA ASP A 281 -22.27 -31.93 -4.83
C ASP A 281 -22.99 -31.06 -5.87
N GLU A 282 -22.74 -29.74 -5.89
CA GLU A 282 -23.23 -28.85 -6.93
C GLU A 282 -22.69 -29.24 -8.29
N PHE A 283 -21.37 -29.43 -8.42
CA PHE A 283 -20.76 -29.86 -9.68
C PHE A 283 -21.23 -31.23 -10.15
N ARG A 284 -21.35 -32.19 -9.26
CA ARG A 284 -21.90 -33.53 -9.60
C ARG A 284 -23.34 -33.45 -10.12
N ARG A 285 -24.17 -32.62 -9.48
CA ARG A 285 -25.57 -32.42 -9.86
C ARG A 285 -25.69 -31.71 -11.20
N TRP A 286 -24.96 -30.62 -11.38
CA TRP A 286 -25.08 -29.79 -12.58
C TRP A 286 -24.44 -30.44 -13.81
N ARG A 287 -23.38 -31.20 -13.62
CA ARG A 287 -22.65 -31.89 -14.72
C ARG A 287 -23.11 -33.33 -14.96
N LYS A 288 -24.15 -33.77 -14.30
CA LYS A 288 -24.69 -35.15 -14.50
C LYS A 288 -25.07 -35.36 -15.97
N GLY A 289 -24.48 -36.41 -16.60
CA GLY A 289 -24.73 -36.77 -18.00
C GLY A 289 -23.98 -35.90 -19.03
N THR A 290 -23.13 -34.99 -18.64
CA THR A 290 -22.29 -34.19 -19.55
C THR A 290 -21.02 -34.97 -19.87
N GLN A 291 -20.67 -35.08 -21.18
CA GLN A 291 -19.46 -35.78 -21.66
C GLN A 291 -18.27 -34.86 -21.91
N GLY A 292 -18.48 -33.51 -21.95
CA GLY A 292 -17.41 -32.51 -22.16
C GLY A 292 -16.52 -32.38 -20.94
N ARG A 293 -15.23 -32.10 -21.17
CA ARG A 293 -14.31 -31.71 -20.09
C ARG A 293 -14.66 -30.31 -19.58
N LEU A 294 -14.49 -30.08 -18.29
CA LEU A 294 -14.58 -28.80 -17.67
C LEU A 294 -13.25 -28.49 -16.97
N VAL A 295 -12.70 -27.31 -17.21
CA VAL A 295 -11.59 -26.82 -16.43
C VAL A 295 -12.11 -25.79 -15.42
N VAL A 296 -11.86 -26.02 -14.14
CA VAL A 296 -12.19 -25.11 -13.04
C VAL A 296 -10.89 -24.45 -12.60
N VAL A 297 -10.85 -23.13 -12.64
CA VAL A 297 -9.69 -22.32 -12.25
C VAL A 297 -10.05 -21.55 -10.98
N ASP A 298 -9.32 -21.77 -9.90
CA ASP A 298 -9.51 -21.07 -8.64
C ASP A 298 -8.40 -20.04 -8.42
N LEU A 299 -8.73 -18.76 -8.66
CA LEU A 299 -7.85 -17.61 -8.43
C LEU A 299 -8.20 -16.89 -7.12
N ALA A 300 -9.16 -17.40 -6.35
CA ALA A 300 -9.57 -16.82 -5.10
C ALA A 300 -8.66 -17.29 -3.95
N LEU A 301 -8.24 -16.39 -3.08
CA LEU A 301 -7.48 -16.71 -1.87
C LEU A 301 -8.22 -17.65 -0.93
N SER A 302 -9.48 -17.31 -0.66
CA SER A 302 -10.34 -18.07 0.24
C SER A 302 -11.01 -19.27 -0.44
N ARG A 303 -10.50 -19.66 -1.63
CA ARG A 303 -11.01 -20.73 -2.49
C ARG A 303 -12.52 -20.63 -2.75
N ASP A 304 -12.87 -20.39 -4.01
CA ASP A 304 -14.26 -20.38 -4.46
C ASP A 304 -14.79 -21.80 -4.70
N PHE A 305 -13.89 -22.79 -4.80
CA PHE A 305 -14.23 -24.19 -5.03
C PHE A 305 -13.63 -25.11 -3.98
N GLU A 306 -14.33 -26.20 -3.67
CA GLU A 306 -13.79 -27.25 -2.83
C GLU A 306 -12.68 -28.01 -3.58
N PRO A 307 -11.55 -28.35 -2.93
CA PRO A 307 -10.45 -29.11 -3.56
C PRO A 307 -10.88 -30.45 -4.14
N GLU A 308 -11.90 -31.04 -3.54
CA GLU A 308 -12.50 -32.31 -3.97
C GLU A 308 -13.16 -32.23 -5.35
N THR A 309 -13.48 -31.02 -5.84
CA THR A 309 -14.04 -30.81 -7.18
C THR A 309 -13.14 -31.39 -8.28
N GLY A 310 -11.82 -31.31 -8.13
CA GLY A 310 -10.85 -31.93 -9.05
C GLY A 310 -10.85 -33.47 -9.07
N LYS A 311 -11.54 -34.10 -8.13
CA LYS A 311 -11.70 -35.58 -8.11
C LYS A 311 -12.90 -36.10 -8.94
N ILE A 312 -13.71 -35.16 -9.47
CA ILE A 312 -14.85 -35.51 -10.31
C ILE A 312 -14.34 -35.88 -11.72
N PRO A 313 -14.70 -37.07 -12.27
CA PRO A 313 -14.31 -37.44 -13.62
C PRO A 313 -14.77 -36.38 -14.65
N GLY A 314 -13.85 -35.93 -15.50
CA GLY A 314 -14.10 -34.88 -16.51
C GLY A 314 -13.97 -33.46 -16.02
N ILE A 315 -13.59 -33.22 -14.76
CA ILE A 315 -13.26 -31.92 -14.23
C ILE A 315 -11.77 -31.84 -13.87
N ASP A 316 -11.08 -30.85 -14.42
CA ASP A 316 -9.70 -30.54 -14.07
C ASP A 316 -9.74 -29.25 -13.20
N LEU A 317 -9.26 -29.33 -11.97
CA LEU A 317 -9.10 -28.19 -11.09
C LEU A 317 -7.68 -27.62 -11.24
N ILE A 318 -7.56 -26.31 -11.50
CA ILE A 318 -6.32 -25.53 -11.50
C ILE A 318 -6.39 -24.59 -10.33
N THR A 319 -5.49 -24.75 -9.40
CA THR A 319 -5.39 -23.89 -8.21
C THR A 319 -4.39 -22.75 -8.43
N LEU A 320 -4.42 -21.77 -7.55
CA LEU A 320 -3.44 -20.66 -7.53
C LEU A 320 -2.00 -21.19 -7.44
N GLU A 321 -1.79 -22.31 -6.72
CA GLU A 321 -0.49 -22.98 -6.61
C GLU A 321 -0.04 -23.60 -7.95
N ASP A 322 -0.95 -24.23 -8.70
CA ASP A 322 -0.63 -24.77 -10.02
C ASP A 322 -0.23 -23.66 -10.99
N VAL A 323 -0.92 -22.51 -10.94
CA VAL A 323 -0.59 -21.32 -11.74
C VAL A 323 0.81 -20.82 -11.39
N ARG A 324 1.13 -20.75 -10.09
CA ARG A 324 2.46 -20.33 -9.61
C ARG A 324 3.57 -21.27 -10.10
N LEU A 325 3.35 -22.57 -10.04
CA LEU A 325 4.33 -23.58 -10.48
C LEU A 325 4.55 -23.57 -12.00
N ALA A 326 3.51 -23.25 -12.77
CA ALA A 326 3.58 -23.18 -14.22
C ALA A 326 4.12 -21.85 -14.75
N SER A 327 4.27 -20.84 -13.88
CA SER A 327 4.80 -19.53 -14.28
C SER A 327 6.24 -19.64 -14.77
N PRO A 328 6.58 -19.05 -15.93
CA PRO A 328 7.93 -19.13 -16.48
C PRO A 328 8.95 -18.58 -15.47
N ARG A 329 10.03 -19.34 -15.23
CA ARG A 329 11.19 -18.78 -14.54
C ARG A 329 11.82 -17.76 -15.47
N GLU A 330 11.60 -16.49 -15.22
CA GLU A 330 12.15 -15.42 -16.06
C GLU A 330 13.67 -15.45 -16.05
N HIS A 331 14.25 -14.99 -17.14
CA HIS A 331 15.69 -14.97 -17.36
C HIS A 331 16.38 -14.22 -16.20
N SER A 332 17.23 -14.91 -15.47
CA SER A 332 17.89 -14.42 -14.27
C SER A 332 18.57 -13.03 -14.45
N ALA A 333 19.03 -12.74 -15.68
CA ALA A 333 19.67 -11.48 -16.02
C ALA A 333 18.71 -10.27 -15.94
N VAL A 334 17.47 -10.41 -16.45
CA VAL A 334 16.46 -9.32 -16.42
C VAL A 334 16.02 -9.05 -14.98
N VAL A 335 15.84 -10.11 -14.20
CA VAL A 335 15.50 -10.00 -12.77
C VAL A 335 16.64 -9.33 -11.99
N GLN A 336 17.90 -9.68 -12.27
CA GLN A 336 19.06 -9.04 -11.67
C GLN A 336 19.15 -7.56 -12.00
N GLU A 337 18.96 -7.18 -13.27
CA GLU A 337 18.95 -5.78 -13.70
C GLU A 337 17.87 -4.98 -12.99
N ALA A 338 16.63 -5.50 -12.95
CA ALA A 338 15.52 -4.89 -12.24
C ALA A 338 15.80 -4.76 -10.72
N THR A 339 16.41 -5.78 -10.10
CA THR A 339 16.80 -5.75 -8.69
C THR A 339 17.82 -4.65 -8.41
N VAL A 340 18.81 -4.45 -9.28
CA VAL A 340 19.79 -3.36 -9.14
C VAL A 340 19.13 -1.99 -9.22
N LEU A 341 18.16 -1.81 -10.13
CA LEU A 341 17.40 -0.56 -10.24
C LEU A 341 16.58 -0.27 -8.99
N VAL A 342 15.89 -1.29 -8.46
CA VAL A 342 15.10 -1.18 -7.22
C VAL A 342 15.99 -0.80 -6.04
N ARG A 343 17.11 -1.49 -5.83
CA ARG A 343 18.06 -1.16 -4.76
C ARG A 343 18.56 0.26 -4.84
N ARG A 344 18.93 0.71 -6.04
CA ARG A 344 19.39 2.08 -6.25
C ARG A 344 18.29 3.10 -5.94
N ALA A 345 17.05 2.82 -6.32
CA ALA A 345 15.91 3.68 -6.01
C ALA A 345 15.62 3.72 -4.50
N ALA A 346 15.71 2.57 -3.80
CA ALA A 346 15.51 2.48 -2.35
C ALA A 346 16.61 3.25 -1.58
N LEU A 347 17.88 3.10 -1.96
CA LEU A 347 18.99 3.85 -1.36
C LEU A 347 18.77 5.36 -1.52
N ARG A 348 18.44 5.82 -2.73
CA ARG A 348 18.16 7.23 -3.00
C ARG A 348 17.02 7.77 -2.15
N PHE A 349 15.92 7.02 -2.04
CA PHE A 349 14.79 7.41 -1.21
C PHE A 349 15.19 7.57 0.27
N GLU A 350 15.98 6.63 0.80
CA GLU A 350 16.45 6.69 2.18
C GLU A 350 17.41 7.86 2.43
N GLU A 351 18.29 8.16 1.46
CA GLU A 351 19.16 9.36 1.52
C GLU A 351 18.33 10.65 1.53
N GLU A 352 17.34 10.76 0.63
CA GLU A 352 16.44 11.91 0.59
C GLU A 352 15.58 12.03 1.85
N ARG A 353 15.16 10.92 2.45
CA ARG A 353 14.41 10.90 3.71
C ARG A 353 15.25 11.41 4.87
N ARG A 354 16.50 10.95 4.96
CA ARG A 354 17.46 11.41 5.97
C ARG A 354 17.79 12.89 5.82
N ALA A 355 17.99 13.34 4.59
CA ALA A 355 18.26 14.76 4.32
C ALA A 355 17.09 15.64 4.78
N ARG A 356 15.85 15.26 4.49
CA ARG A 356 14.65 15.98 4.95
C ARG A 356 14.54 16.04 6.47
N GLN A 357 14.77 14.93 7.16
CA GLN A 357 14.76 14.92 8.63
C GLN A 357 15.75 15.94 9.21
N MET A 358 16.91 16.08 8.59
CA MET A 358 17.91 17.06 9.01
C MET A 358 17.48 18.50 8.72
N ASP A 359 16.86 18.75 7.57
CA ASP A 359 16.33 20.08 7.23
C ASP A 359 15.28 20.53 8.24
N TYR A 360 14.38 19.65 8.69
CA TYR A 360 13.41 19.96 9.75
C TYR A 360 14.09 20.31 11.07
N ALA A 361 15.10 19.57 11.48
CA ALA A 361 15.84 19.85 12.70
C ALA A 361 16.50 21.24 12.64
N ILE A 362 17.05 21.59 11.47
CA ILE A 362 17.64 22.92 11.25
C ILE A 362 16.57 24.02 11.27
N VAL A 363 15.42 23.79 10.64
CA VAL A 363 14.30 24.73 10.60
C VAL A 363 13.73 24.95 12.01
N ALA A 364 13.51 23.89 12.77
CA ALA A 364 13.03 23.95 14.15
C ALA A 364 13.98 24.75 15.06
N LEU A 365 15.30 24.48 14.98
CA LEU A 365 16.30 25.24 15.72
C LEU A 365 16.29 26.72 15.32
N ARG A 366 16.20 27.03 14.02
CA ARG A 366 16.12 28.42 13.55
C ARG A 366 14.87 29.13 14.05
N GLY A 367 13.72 28.45 14.00
CA GLY A 367 12.45 28.98 14.50
C GLY A 367 12.53 29.32 15.99
N HIS A 368 13.05 28.41 16.80
CA HIS A 368 13.27 28.63 18.23
C HIS A 368 14.17 29.85 18.49
N MET A 369 15.31 29.94 17.82
CA MET A 369 16.22 31.06 17.96
C MET A 369 15.60 32.38 17.49
N GLN A 370 14.75 32.37 16.47
CA GLN A 370 14.02 33.57 16.02
C GLN A 370 12.97 34.01 17.04
N GLN A 371 12.27 33.11 17.70
CA GLN A 371 11.33 33.40 18.77
C GLN A 371 12.04 34.06 19.97
N VAL A 372 13.16 33.48 20.42
CA VAL A 372 13.99 34.07 21.50
C VAL A 372 14.48 35.43 21.09
N LEU A 373 15.00 35.60 19.88
CA LEU A 373 15.47 36.86 19.34
C LEU A 373 14.34 37.91 19.30
N ALA A 374 13.15 37.55 18.84
CA ALA A 374 12.02 38.47 18.77
C ALA A 374 11.63 39.01 20.16
N GLY A 375 11.59 38.14 21.17
CA GLY A 375 11.31 38.56 22.56
C GLY A 375 12.37 39.50 23.12
N GLU A 376 13.66 39.25 22.83
CA GLU A 376 14.72 40.17 23.29
C GLU A 376 14.72 41.51 22.54
N LEU A 377 14.41 41.51 21.24
CA LEU A 377 14.28 42.78 20.48
C LEU A 377 13.13 43.61 20.96
N GLU A 378 12.03 43.04 21.37
CA GLU A 378 10.90 43.75 21.95
C GLU A 378 11.27 44.36 23.32
N ARG A 379 11.99 43.64 24.18
CA ARG A 379 12.53 44.17 25.44
C ARG A 379 13.47 45.30 25.21
N ILE A 380 14.40 45.21 24.25
CA ILE A 380 15.34 46.26 23.89
C ILE A 380 14.59 47.56 23.48
N ARG A 381 13.58 47.46 22.65
CA ARG A 381 12.75 48.60 22.20
C ARG A 381 12.03 49.26 23.36
N ASN A 382 11.52 48.45 24.30
CA ASN A 382 10.81 48.97 25.47
C ASN A 382 11.74 49.61 26.52
N GLN A 383 13.02 49.22 26.56
CA GLN A 383 14.00 49.72 27.54
C GLN A 383 14.77 50.96 27.07
N HIS A 384 14.93 51.14 25.75
CA HIS A 384 15.72 52.24 25.19
C HIS A 384 14.83 53.34 24.58
N ALA A 385 14.83 54.52 25.19
CA ALA A 385 14.08 55.67 24.70
C ALA A 385 14.68 56.31 23.42
N CYS A 386 15.97 56.03 23.11
CA CYS A 386 16.63 56.53 21.92
C CYS A 386 16.59 55.49 20.78
N PRO A 387 15.94 55.76 19.64
CA PRO A 387 15.83 54.83 18.51
C PRO A 387 17.19 54.41 17.97
N ALA A 388 18.15 55.29 17.82
CA ALA A 388 19.47 54.98 17.29
C ALA A 388 20.27 53.98 18.18
N THR A 389 20.09 54.06 19.51
CA THR A 389 20.71 53.11 20.44
C THR A 389 20.05 51.78 20.36
N ALA A 390 18.72 51.73 20.26
CA ALA A 390 17.97 50.48 20.08
C ALA A 390 18.39 49.77 18.78
N GLU A 391 18.50 50.46 17.65
CA GLU A 391 18.95 49.90 16.37
C GLU A 391 20.37 49.33 16.44
N ALA A 392 21.32 50.01 17.09
CA ALA A 392 22.67 49.52 17.25
C ALA A 392 22.73 48.21 18.07
N VAL A 393 21.95 48.15 19.16
CA VAL A 393 21.84 46.94 19.99
C VAL A 393 21.14 45.81 19.22
N GLU A 394 20.05 46.11 18.52
CA GLU A 394 19.37 45.12 17.67
C GLU A 394 20.32 44.51 16.63
N PHE A 395 21.12 45.35 15.97
CA PHE A 395 22.09 44.88 14.98
C PHE A 395 23.13 43.95 15.63
N ALA A 396 23.65 44.31 16.81
CA ALA A 396 24.63 43.49 17.53
C ALA A 396 24.04 42.14 17.95
N VAL A 397 22.83 42.11 18.50
CA VAL A 397 22.16 40.88 18.92
C VAL A 397 21.85 39.97 17.73
N ARG A 398 21.33 40.51 16.63
CA ARG A 398 21.10 39.75 15.39
C ARG A 398 22.40 39.13 14.85
N ARG A 399 23.51 39.85 14.94
CA ARG A 399 24.83 39.35 14.52
C ARG A 399 25.29 38.18 15.40
N VAL A 400 25.14 38.29 16.72
CA VAL A 400 25.51 37.24 17.68
C VAL A 400 24.67 35.98 17.42
N VAL A 401 23.34 36.12 17.29
CA VAL A 401 22.47 34.94 16.99
C VAL A 401 22.87 34.27 15.69
N ARG A 402 23.16 35.06 14.64
CA ARG A 402 23.62 34.51 13.35
C ARG A 402 24.93 33.72 13.49
N GLN A 403 25.87 34.24 14.29
CA GLN A 403 27.14 33.56 14.52
C GLN A 403 26.98 32.28 15.35
N LEU A 404 26.13 32.29 16.37
CA LEU A 404 25.79 31.11 17.17
C LEU A 404 25.10 30.03 16.35
N MET A 405 24.27 30.42 15.38
CA MET A 405 23.58 29.47 14.50
C MET A 405 24.46 28.81 13.44
N HIS A 406 25.64 29.41 13.15
CA HIS A 406 26.49 28.88 12.11
C HIS A 406 27.04 27.49 12.44
N VAL A 407 27.57 27.29 13.63
CA VAL A 407 28.17 26.01 14.06
C VAL A 407 27.17 24.87 14.12
N PRO A 408 26.01 25.00 14.81
CA PRO A 408 24.98 23.96 14.81
C PRO A 408 24.52 23.56 13.41
N THR A 409 24.31 24.53 12.51
CA THR A 409 23.85 24.27 11.14
C THR A 409 24.91 23.53 10.30
N ALA A 410 26.19 23.90 10.45
CA ALA A 410 27.30 23.20 9.79
C ALA A 410 27.42 21.77 10.32
N ARG A 411 27.36 21.60 11.64
CA ARG A 411 27.46 20.29 12.30
C ARG A 411 26.31 19.36 11.95
N ALA A 412 25.08 19.89 11.78
CA ALA A 412 23.93 19.15 11.28
C ALA A 412 24.22 18.48 9.95
N ARG A 413 24.80 19.23 9.00
CA ARG A 413 25.15 18.70 7.67
C ARG A 413 26.25 17.64 7.72
N GLU A 414 27.25 17.82 8.57
CA GLU A 414 28.32 16.83 8.77
C GLU A 414 27.78 15.53 9.36
N LEU A 415 26.92 15.61 10.37
CA LEU A 415 26.29 14.46 11.00
C LEU A 415 25.33 13.75 10.03
N ALA A 416 24.61 14.51 9.20
CA ALA A 416 23.78 13.94 8.13
C ALA A 416 24.61 13.14 7.13
N ALA A 417 25.73 13.71 6.66
CA ALA A 417 26.64 13.06 5.72
C ALA A 417 27.26 11.78 6.29
N SER A 418 27.47 11.72 7.62
CA SER A 418 27.98 10.53 8.33
C SER A 418 26.90 9.55 8.79
N GLY A 419 25.62 9.78 8.46
CA GLY A 419 24.49 8.93 8.86
C GLY A 419 24.08 9.07 10.34
N ARG A 420 24.65 10.05 11.07
CA ARG A 420 24.42 10.30 12.50
C ARG A 420 23.38 11.39 12.77
N HIS A 421 22.35 11.48 11.93
CA HIS A 421 21.27 12.47 12.07
C HIS A 421 20.49 12.32 13.39
N GLY A 422 20.33 11.08 13.90
CA GLY A 422 19.68 10.83 15.19
C GLY A 422 20.41 11.48 16.37
N ASP A 423 21.72 11.53 16.35
CA ASP A 423 22.50 12.19 17.39
C ASP A 423 22.24 13.71 17.45
N TYR A 424 22.02 14.33 16.28
CA TYR A 424 21.73 15.75 16.20
C TYR A 424 20.32 16.07 16.69
N THR A 425 19.33 15.27 16.30
CA THR A 425 17.94 15.46 16.76
C THR A 425 17.81 15.25 18.26
N ALA A 426 18.43 14.20 18.82
CA ALA A 426 18.47 13.94 20.25
C ALA A 426 19.17 15.08 21.02
N ALA A 427 20.25 15.64 20.47
CA ALA A 427 20.91 16.79 21.08
C ALA A 427 20.03 18.04 21.10
N LEU A 428 19.27 18.34 20.05
CA LEU A 428 18.35 19.47 20.02
C LEU A 428 17.20 19.30 21.02
N GLU A 429 16.66 18.10 21.14
CA GLU A 429 15.63 17.79 22.11
C GLU A 429 16.15 17.96 23.55
N ALA A 430 17.33 17.39 23.86
CA ALA A 430 17.94 17.46 25.17
C ALA A 430 18.36 18.87 25.58
N LEU A 431 18.85 19.71 24.65
CA LEU A 431 19.38 21.03 24.94
C LEU A 431 18.34 22.16 24.87
N TYR A 432 17.36 22.03 23.99
CA TYR A 432 16.41 23.10 23.71
C TYR A 432 14.95 22.66 23.93
N SER A 433 14.69 21.42 24.34
CA SER A 433 13.34 20.83 24.46
C SER A 433 12.52 20.97 23.17
N LEU A 434 13.20 20.92 22.01
CA LEU A 434 12.56 20.99 20.70
C LEU A 434 12.06 19.62 20.33
N THR A 435 10.75 19.41 20.46
CA THR A 435 10.09 18.23 19.86
C THR A 435 10.04 18.46 18.34
N LEU A 436 10.75 17.63 17.59
CA LEU A 436 10.78 17.72 16.14
C LEU A 436 9.56 16.99 15.57
N GLU A 437 8.44 17.70 15.48
CA GLU A 437 7.27 17.19 14.77
C GLU A 437 7.57 17.11 13.27
N PRO A 438 7.14 16.06 12.57
CA PRO A 438 7.25 15.99 11.12
C PRO A 438 6.50 17.16 10.49
N ALA A 439 7.05 17.76 9.42
CA ALA A 439 6.43 18.90 8.74
C ALA A 439 5.05 18.60 8.15
N ASP A 440 4.69 17.34 8.05
CA ASP A 440 3.36 16.90 7.61
C ASP A 440 2.24 17.39 8.54
N ALA A 441 2.53 17.63 9.82
CA ALA A 441 1.60 18.24 10.77
C ALA A 441 1.41 19.75 10.50
N ILE A 442 2.45 20.43 9.99
CA ILE A 442 2.41 21.86 9.69
C ILE A 442 1.71 22.12 8.36
N GLU A 443 1.97 21.30 7.33
CA GLU A 443 1.25 21.39 6.04
C GLU A 443 -0.24 21.04 6.18
N ALA A 444 -0.60 20.09 7.05
CA ALA A 444 -2.00 19.79 7.37
C ALA A 444 -2.69 20.97 8.10
N ALA A 445 -1.99 21.66 8.99
CA ALA A 445 -2.50 22.82 9.69
C ALA A 445 -2.66 24.04 8.76
N ASP A 446 -1.71 24.30 7.84
CA ASP A 446 -1.80 25.37 6.84
C ASP A 446 -2.91 25.11 5.80
N HIS A 447 -3.15 23.85 5.42
CA HIS A 447 -4.27 23.49 4.55
C HIS A 447 -5.64 23.64 5.23
N ASP A 448 -5.72 23.45 6.55
CA ASP A 448 -6.96 23.62 7.31
C ASP A 448 -7.26 25.11 7.55
N VAL A 449 -6.23 25.94 7.80
CA VAL A 449 -6.37 27.39 7.88
C VAL A 449 -6.78 27.99 6.53
N SER A 450 -6.21 27.53 5.41
CA SER A 450 -6.60 27.98 4.07
C SER A 450 -8.01 27.56 3.66
N ARG A 451 -8.56 26.48 4.24
CA ARG A 451 -9.96 26.06 4.02
C ARG A 451 -10.96 26.85 4.84
N GLN A 452 -10.56 27.39 6.00
CA GLN A 452 -11.44 28.22 6.84
C GLN A 452 -11.56 29.65 6.31
N GLU A 453 -10.62 30.16 5.54
CA GLU A 453 -10.68 31.50 4.95
C GLU A 453 -11.50 31.56 3.63
N THR A 454 -11.96 30.44 3.08
CA THR A 454 -12.75 30.38 1.83
C THR A 454 -14.23 30.05 2.04
N LEU A 455 -14.82 30.37 3.19
CA LEU A 455 -16.28 30.39 3.32
C LEU A 455 -16.82 31.69 2.72
N PRO A 456 -17.67 31.66 1.67
CA PRO A 456 -18.25 32.89 1.12
C PRO A 456 -19.22 33.50 2.13
N GLU A 457 -19.09 34.78 2.37
CA GLU A 457 -20.10 35.59 3.04
C GLU A 457 -21.42 35.50 2.27
N SER A 458 -22.29 34.61 2.68
CA SER A 458 -23.67 34.57 2.23
C SER A 458 -24.54 35.37 3.21
N GLY A 459 -24.89 36.56 2.81
CA GLY A 459 -26.02 37.22 3.50
C GLY A 459 -25.92 38.73 3.59
N GLN A 460 -26.16 39.45 2.49
CA GLN A 460 -26.85 40.73 2.50
C GLN A 460 -27.05 41.26 1.06
N GLU A 461 -28.02 40.76 0.36
CA GLU A 461 -28.68 41.51 -0.72
C GLU A 461 -30.12 41.01 -0.88
N ALA A 462 -30.97 41.40 0.06
CA ALA A 462 -32.41 41.39 -0.09
C ALA A 462 -32.93 42.79 0.23
N GLY A 463 -32.99 43.64 -0.75
CA GLY A 463 -33.63 44.93 -0.54
C GLY A 463 -33.21 46.04 -1.50
N LYS A 464 -33.44 45.90 -2.83
CA LYS A 464 -33.60 47.07 -3.74
C LYS A 464 -34.04 46.59 -5.14
N GLU A 465 -35.24 46.08 -5.25
CA GLU A 465 -35.98 46.06 -6.51
C GLU A 465 -37.46 46.40 -6.24
N ARG A 466 -37.71 47.68 -6.06
CA ARG A 466 -39.02 48.33 -6.28
C ARG A 466 -38.73 49.77 -6.55
N PHE A 467 -38.48 50.14 -7.79
CA PHE A 467 -38.86 51.46 -8.35
C PHE A 467 -38.18 51.60 -9.72
N ALA A 468 -38.87 51.18 -10.77
CA ALA A 468 -38.79 51.79 -12.11
C ALA A 468 -39.67 50.97 -13.10
N ALA A 469 -40.94 51.16 -13.00
CA ALA A 469 -41.89 50.86 -14.09
C ALA A 469 -42.89 52.00 -14.15
N ARG A 470 -42.54 53.09 -14.89
CA ARG A 470 -43.45 54.11 -15.49
C ARG A 470 -42.60 55.13 -16.20
N ALA A 471 -42.53 55.03 -17.47
CA ALA A 471 -42.55 56.04 -18.51
C ALA A 471 -41.82 55.59 -19.74
N SER A 472 -42.54 55.31 -20.69
CA SER A 472 -42.63 55.42 -22.16
C SER A 472 -42.86 54.11 -22.84
#